data_a2ac96b64e02a0f121b02a3e15aa018e
#
_entry.id   a2ac96b64e02a0f121b02a3e15aa018e
#
_cell.length_a   1.000
_cell.length_b   1.000
_cell.length_c   1.000
_cell.angle_alpha   90.00
_cell.angle_beta   90.00
_cell.angle_gamma   90.00
#
_symmetry.space_group_name_H-M   'P 1'
#
loop_
_entity.id
_entity.type
_entity.pdbx_description
1 polymer ?
#
loop_
_entity_poly.entity_id
_entity_poly.type
_entity_poly.pdbx_seq_one_letter_code
_entity_poly.pdbx_strand_id
1 'polypeptide(L)'
;ANVAVALSNFGDEAEFVTALPDNDIGRAACRELMRYGVKTDNIVYTGDRLGIFFAEKGASQRPSKVIYDRKNSAIALADPSSFDWEKIFDGADWFHITGITPALSDSLAKISVDAVKAAKKAGLTVSCDINYRSKLWSAEKARPVMTEIMKYVDVCIGNEEDAEIVFGIKAGTTDVTKGQLDTDGYKKSLQTVAETFGCKIVAYSQR
;
A
#
# COMPACT_ATOMS: atom_id res chain seq x y z
N ALA A 1 -5.79 5.93 1.86
CA ALA A 1 -7.09 6.55 2.20
C ALA A 1 -8.14 5.49 2.57
N ASN A 2 -8.48 4.53 1.68
CA ASN A 2 -9.59 3.58 1.93
C ASN A 2 -9.48 2.81 3.25
N VAL A 3 -8.29 2.29 3.58
CA VAL A 3 -8.05 1.59 4.86
C VAL A 3 -8.26 2.53 6.04
N ALA A 4 -7.72 3.75 6.00
CA ALA A 4 -7.90 4.73 7.09
C ALA A 4 -9.38 5.10 7.29
N VAL A 5 -10.13 5.32 6.21
CA VAL A 5 -11.57 5.58 6.27
C VAL A 5 -12.33 4.36 6.84
N ALA A 6 -11.98 3.15 6.44
CA ALA A 6 -12.61 1.93 6.97
C ALA A 6 -12.38 1.78 8.48
N LEU A 7 -11.14 1.96 8.94
CA LEU A 7 -10.80 1.89 10.37
C LEU A 7 -11.56 2.96 11.17
N SER A 8 -11.58 4.21 10.69
CA SER A 8 -12.35 5.27 11.33
C SER A 8 -13.84 4.94 11.44
N ASN A 9 -14.44 4.34 10.39
CA ASN A 9 -15.84 3.88 10.43
C ASN A 9 -16.07 2.72 11.41
N PHE A 10 -15.05 1.94 11.73
CA PHE A 10 -15.12 0.88 12.76
C PHE A 10 -14.88 1.41 14.16
N GLY A 11 -14.58 2.69 14.32
CA GLY A 11 -14.37 3.33 15.61
C GLY A 11 -12.90 3.42 16.05
N ASP A 12 -11.98 3.01 15.20
CA ASP A 12 -10.54 3.16 15.47
C ASP A 12 -10.06 4.57 15.14
N GLU A 13 -9.06 5.06 15.84
CA GLU A 13 -8.34 6.28 15.44
C GLU A 13 -7.41 5.96 14.27
N ALA A 14 -7.62 6.66 13.15
CA ALA A 14 -6.82 6.48 11.96
C ALA A 14 -6.26 7.81 11.47
N GLU A 15 -4.98 7.84 11.12
CA GLU A 15 -4.33 8.96 10.47
C GLU A 15 -3.88 8.57 9.06
N PHE A 16 -3.97 9.52 8.13
CA PHE A 16 -3.50 9.33 6.76
C PHE A 16 -2.33 10.24 6.43
N VAL A 17 -1.15 9.64 6.27
CA VAL A 17 0.09 10.34 5.92
C VAL A 17 0.27 10.35 4.41
N THR A 18 0.42 11.52 3.82
CA THR A 18 0.63 11.72 2.37
C THR A 18 1.19 13.10 2.09
N ALA A 19 1.46 13.40 0.80
CA ALA A 19 1.72 14.76 0.35
C ALA A 19 0.63 15.23 -0.62
N LEU A 20 0.13 16.43 -0.42
CA LEU A 20 -0.90 17.08 -1.21
C LEU A 20 -0.41 18.45 -1.72
N PRO A 21 -0.91 18.95 -2.87
CA PRO A 21 -0.59 20.31 -3.31
C PRO A 21 -1.27 21.33 -2.39
N ASP A 22 -0.57 22.44 -2.14
CA ASP A 22 -1.13 23.57 -1.36
C ASP A 22 -2.06 24.44 -2.22
N ASN A 23 -3.17 23.87 -2.62
CA ASN A 23 -4.21 24.53 -3.39
C ASN A 23 -5.60 24.00 -2.97
N ASP A 24 -6.66 24.57 -3.55
CA ASP A 24 -8.03 24.22 -3.19
C ASP A 24 -8.37 22.75 -3.44
N ILE A 25 -7.77 22.12 -4.45
CA ILE A 25 -7.98 20.70 -4.78
C ILE A 25 -7.33 19.80 -3.72
N GLY A 26 -6.09 20.12 -3.31
CA GLY A 26 -5.41 19.41 -2.23
C GLY A 26 -6.14 19.56 -0.90
N ARG A 27 -6.58 20.78 -0.58
CA ARG A 27 -7.41 21.07 0.61
C ARG A 27 -8.75 20.36 0.58
N ALA A 28 -9.38 20.21 -0.62
CA ALA A 28 -10.62 19.45 -0.77
C ALA A 28 -10.39 17.94 -0.49
N ALA A 29 -9.29 17.39 -0.97
CA ALA A 29 -8.92 15.99 -0.68
C ALA A 29 -8.68 15.77 0.83
N CYS A 30 -8.02 16.70 1.51
CA CYS A 30 -7.83 16.67 2.96
C CYS A 30 -9.19 16.73 3.70
N ARG A 31 -10.06 17.67 3.35
CA ARG A 31 -11.41 17.80 3.96
C ARG A 31 -12.25 16.55 3.78
N GLU A 32 -12.12 15.86 2.64
CA GLU A 32 -12.85 14.61 2.42
C GLU A 32 -12.39 13.50 3.37
N LEU A 33 -11.11 13.41 3.69
CA LEU A 33 -10.60 12.48 4.71
C LEU A 33 -11.14 12.85 6.10
N MET A 34 -11.07 14.12 6.46
CA MET A 34 -11.58 14.64 7.75
C MET A 34 -13.08 14.38 7.92
N ARG A 35 -13.87 14.43 6.84
CA ARG A 35 -15.31 14.13 6.84
C ARG A 35 -15.60 12.72 7.35
N TYR A 36 -14.69 11.78 7.15
CA TYR A 36 -14.78 10.40 7.66
C TYR A 36 -14.05 10.19 8.99
N GLY A 37 -13.65 11.27 9.68
CA GLY A 37 -12.98 11.18 10.97
C GLY A 37 -11.50 10.80 10.90
N VAL A 38 -10.91 10.75 9.71
CA VAL A 38 -9.47 10.43 9.54
C VAL A 38 -8.65 11.64 9.94
N LYS A 39 -7.66 11.45 10.82
CA LYS A 39 -6.68 12.48 11.17
C LYS A 39 -5.78 12.81 9.97
N THR A 40 -5.44 14.09 9.82
CA THR A 40 -4.70 14.62 8.66
C THR A 40 -3.56 15.56 9.07
N ASP A 41 -3.17 15.52 10.35
CA ASP A 41 -2.23 16.49 10.94
C ASP A 41 -0.81 16.39 10.38
N ASN A 42 -0.44 15.20 9.87
CA ASN A 42 0.85 14.93 9.27
C ASN A 42 0.80 14.87 7.73
N ILE A 43 -0.21 15.48 7.09
CA ILE A 43 -0.20 15.69 5.64
C ILE A 43 0.82 16.78 5.29
N VAL A 44 1.74 16.45 4.38
CA VAL A 44 2.73 17.41 3.85
C VAL A 44 2.13 18.17 2.68
N TYR A 45 2.18 19.49 2.71
CA TYR A 45 1.75 20.32 1.58
C TYR A 45 2.95 20.71 0.73
N THR A 46 3.00 20.18 -0.51
CA THR A 46 4.10 20.39 -1.48
C THR A 46 3.65 20.08 -2.90
N GLY A 47 4.41 20.56 -3.88
CA GLY A 47 4.11 20.32 -5.30
C GLY A 47 2.83 21.02 -5.77
N ASP A 48 2.51 20.83 -7.06
CA ASP A 48 1.49 21.64 -7.73
C ASP A 48 0.21 20.87 -8.05
N ARG A 49 0.24 19.52 -7.99
CA ARG A 49 -0.91 18.74 -8.44
C ARG A 49 -1.26 17.56 -7.55
N LEU A 50 -2.55 17.30 -7.46
CA LEU A 50 -3.11 16.07 -6.91
C LEU A 50 -3.07 14.96 -7.98
N GLY A 51 -2.70 13.74 -7.58
CA GLY A 51 -2.91 12.57 -8.43
C GLY A 51 -4.39 12.21 -8.48
N ILE A 52 -4.93 12.02 -9.69
CA ILE A 52 -6.34 11.71 -9.92
C ILE A 52 -6.52 10.45 -10.75
N PHE A 53 -7.71 9.93 -10.80
CA PHE A 53 -8.11 8.92 -11.76
C PHE A 53 -9.53 9.18 -12.25
N PHE A 54 -9.80 8.72 -13.48
CA PHE A 54 -11.11 8.76 -14.08
C PHE A 54 -11.68 7.35 -14.12
N ALA A 55 -12.83 7.14 -13.50
CA ALA A 55 -13.52 5.85 -13.49
C ALA A 55 -14.78 5.93 -14.36
N GLU A 56 -14.77 5.22 -15.47
CA GLU A 56 -15.94 5.03 -16.30
C GLU A 56 -16.63 3.73 -15.89
N LYS A 57 -17.87 3.84 -15.43
CA LYS A 57 -18.67 2.65 -15.09
C LYS A 57 -19.03 1.87 -16.35
N GLY A 58 -18.80 0.58 -16.32
CA GLY A 58 -19.30 -0.34 -17.33
C GLY A 58 -20.82 -0.45 -17.30
N ALA A 59 -21.40 -0.90 -18.40
CA ALA A 59 -22.82 -1.18 -18.50
C ALA A 59 -23.02 -2.45 -19.34
N SER A 60 -23.79 -3.40 -18.82
CA SER A 60 -24.01 -4.71 -19.47
C SER A 60 -22.68 -5.41 -19.80
N GLN A 61 -22.40 -5.67 -21.07
CA GLN A 61 -21.18 -6.36 -21.54
C GLN A 61 -19.95 -5.42 -21.64
N ARG A 62 -20.11 -4.12 -21.49
CA ARG A 62 -19.01 -3.18 -21.55
C ARG A 62 -18.32 -3.11 -20.18
N PRO A 63 -17.03 -3.48 -20.07
CA PRO A 63 -16.31 -3.45 -18.80
C PRO A 63 -16.09 -2.01 -18.32
N SER A 64 -15.93 -1.85 -17.00
CA SER A 64 -15.49 -0.60 -16.42
C SER A 64 -14.07 -0.26 -16.86
N LYS A 65 -13.78 1.03 -17.06
CA LYS A 65 -12.46 1.51 -17.44
C LYS A 65 -11.96 2.51 -16.43
N VAL A 66 -10.69 2.36 -16.02
CA VAL A 66 -10.02 3.32 -15.14
C VAL A 66 -8.79 3.88 -15.85
N ILE A 67 -8.71 5.23 -15.90
CA ILE A 67 -7.55 5.95 -16.42
C ILE A 67 -6.91 6.67 -15.24
N TYR A 68 -5.64 6.36 -14.97
CA TYR A 68 -4.86 6.98 -13.90
C TYR A 68 -4.04 8.15 -14.43
N ASP A 69 -4.11 9.28 -13.71
CA ASP A 69 -3.28 10.46 -13.93
C ASP A 69 -2.53 10.80 -12.61
N ARG A 70 -1.46 10.06 -12.33
CA ARG A 70 -0.68 10.13 -11.07
C ARG A 70 0.72 10.69 -11.26
N LYS A 71 1.21 10.78 -12.50
CA LYS A 71 2.56 11.24 -12.77
C LYS A 71 2.76 12.67 -12.24
N ASN A 72 3.90 12.92 -11.61
CA ASN A 72 4.27 14.22 -11.04
C ASN A 72 3.24 14.77 -10.02
N SER A 73 2.48 13.92 -9.35
CA SER A 73 1.66 14.36 -8.24
C SER A 73 2.52 14.73 -7.02
N ALA A 74 1.99 15.55 -6.13
CA ALA A 74 2.69 16.00 -4.91
C ALA A 74 3.33 14.83 -4.17
N ILE A 75 2.58 13.76 -3.94
CA ILE A 75 3.13 12.56 -3.28
C ILE A 75 4.20 11.85 -4.12
N ALA A 76 4.06 11.78 -5.43
CA ALA A 76 5.05 11.10 -6.29
C ALA A 76 6.40 11.84 -6.32
N LEU A 77 6.40 13.15 -6.08
CA LEU A 77 7.58 14.01 -6.04
C LEU A 77 8.02 14.36 -4.60
N ALA A 78 7.38 13.80 -3.58
CA ALA A 78 7.69 14.11 -2.20
C ALA A 78 9.16 13.81 -1.85
N ASP A 79 9.76 14.71 -1.07
CA ASP A 79 11.11 14.53 -0.55
C ASP A 79 11.07 13.66 0.71
N PRO A 80 11.98 12.67 0.85
CA PRO A 80 12.06 11.85 2.06
C PRO A 80 12.21 12.65 3.36
N SER A 81 12.89 13.79 3.33
CA SER A 81 13.09 14.66 4.51
C SER A 81 11.82 15.39 4.95
N SER A 82 10.75 15.36 4.12
CA SER A 82 9.48 16.03 4.47
C SER A 82 8.64 15.26 5.49
N PHE A 83 9.00 14.02 5.81
CA PHE A 83 8.27 13.18 6.76
C PHE A 83 9.05 13.00 8.04
N ASP A 84 8.57 13.60 9.12
CA ASP A 84 9.09 13.41 10.48
C ASP A 84 8.46 12.15 11.09
N TRP A 85 9.10 11.00 10.86
CA TRP A 85 8.59 9.71 11.31
C TRP A 85 8.51 9.58 12.84
N GLU A 86 9.37 10.27 13.59
CA GLU A 86 9.31 10.27 15.04
C GLU A 86 8.01 10.91 15.53
N LYS A 87 7.67 12.07 14.97
CA LYS A 87 6.43 12.77 15.24
C LYS A 87 5.20 12.01 14.72
N ILE A 88 5.28 11.46 13.50
CA ILE A 88 4.16 10.73 12.86
C ILE A 88 3.79 9.49 13.66
N PHE A 89 4.74 8.79 14.25
CA PHE A 89 4.49 7.56 14.99
C PHE A 89 4.33 7.74 16.50
N ASP A 90 4.38 8.99 16.99
CA ASP A 90 4.14 9.27 18.40
C ASP A 90 2.69 8.90 18.79
N GLY A 91 2.57 7.99 19.75
CA GLY A 91 1.26 7.47 20.21
C GLY A 91 0.56 6.52 19.25
N ALA A 92 1.22 6.08 18.16
CA ALA A 92 0.65 5.09 17.25
C ALA A 92 1.02 3.67 17.68
N ASP A 93 0.11 2.71 17.43
CA ASP A 93 0.30 1.28 17.69
C ASP A 93 0.54 0.47 16.41
N TRP A 94 0.05 0.99 15.27
CA TRP A 94 0.04 0.26 14.01
C TRP A 94 0.35 1.15 12.81
N PHE A 95 1.21 0.67 11.92
CA PHE A 95 1.49 1.29 10.64
C PHE A 95 1.09 0.39 9.48
N HIS A 96 0.29 0.90 8.56
CA HIS A 96 -0.11 0.17 7.35
C HIS A 96 0.44 0.84 6.09
N ILE A 97 1.04 0.04 5.21
CA ILE A 97 1.54 0.48 3.89
C ILE A 97 1.06 -0.46 2.79
N THR A 98 0.98 0.04 1.58
CA THR A 98 0.67 -0.75 0.38
C THR A 98 1.80 -0.66 -0.64
N GLY A 99 2.08 -1.75 -1.35
CA GLY A 99 3.09 -1.82 -2.42
C GLY A 99 2.82 -0.89 -3.62
N ILE A 100 1.65 -0.24 -3.68
CA ILE A 100 1.41 0.84 -4.64
C ILE A 100 2.26 2.06 -4.32
N THR A 101 2.46 2.37 -3.03
CA THR A 101 3.20 3.57 -2.61
C THR A 101 4.64 3.59 -3.14
N PRO A 102 5.49 2.58 -2.88
CA PRO A 102 6.85 2.56 -3.39
C PRO A 102 6.94 2.45 -4.92
N ALA A 103 5.88 2.01 -5.58
CA ALA A 103 5.82 1.87 -7.04
C ALA A 103 5.68 3.20 -7.80
N LEU A 104 5.30 4.29 -7.11
CA LEU A 104 5.01 5.58 -7.75
C LEU A 104 6.26 6.36 -8.14
N SER A 105 7.36 6.23 -7.39
CA SER A 105 8.65 6.86 -7.70
C SER A 105 9.79 6.26 -6.88
N ASP A 106 11.03 6.50 -7.30
CA ASP A 106 12.22 6.06 -6.56
C ASP A 106 12.31 6.77 -5.19
N SER A 107 11.86 8.03 -5.09
CA SER A 107 11.73 8.76 -3.82
C SER A 107 10.75 8.06 -2.89
N LEU A 108 9.57 7.68 -3.37
CA LEU A 108 8.58 6.96 -2.57
C LEU A 108 9.02 5.54 -2.21
N ALA A 109 9.82 4.88 -3.03
CA ALA A 109 10.43 3.62 -2.66
C ALA A 109 11.33 3.80 -1.42
N LYS A 110 12.18 4.85 -1.41
CA LYS A 110 13.00 5.21 -0.25
C LYS A 110 12.15 5.60 0.96
N ILE A 111 11.18 6.49 0.80
CA ILE A 111 10.24 6.92 1.86
C ILE A 111 9.55 5.70 2.49
N SER A 112 9.09 4.74 1.68
CA SER A 112 8.42 3.54 2.17
C SER A 112 9.33 2.65 3.03
N VAL A 113 10.59 2.48 2.61
CA VAL A 113 11.58 1.73 3.39
C VAL A 113 11.94 2.45 4.69
N ASP A 114 12.14 3.76 4.63
CA ASP A 114 12.44 4.57 5.82
C ASP A 114 11.26 4.54 6.82
N ALA A 115 10.02 4.61 6.33
CA ALA A 115 8.81 4.54 7.14
C ALA A 115 8.69 3.21 7.92
N VAL A 116 8.85 2.05 7.24
CA VAL A 116 8.74 0.75 7.93
C VAL A 116 9.87 0.55 8.95
N LYS A 117 11.07 1.04 8.66
CA LYS A 117 12.21 1.03 9.61
C LYS A 117 11.90 1.86 10.84
N ALA A 118 11.40 3.08 10.64
CA ALA A 118 11.04 3.98 11.72
C ALA A 118 9.89 3.42 12.56
N ALA A 119 8.84 2.86 11.92
CA ALA A 119 7.73 2.23 12.61
C ALA A 119 8.19 1.07 13.51
N LYS A 120 9.07 0.20 13.01
CA LYS A 120 9.63 -0.89 13.83
C LYS A 120 10.52 -0.37 14.96
N LYS A 121 11.31 0.69 14.73
CA LYS A 121 12.11 1.34 15.78
C LYS A 121 11.23 1.92 16.89
N ALA A 122 10.07 2.47 16.52
CA ALA A 122 9.07 2.99 17.46
C ALA A 122 8.22 1.90 18.14
N GLY A 123 8.41 0.62 17.77
CA GLY A 123 7.71 -0.50 18.39
C GLY A 123 6.35 -0.84 17.79
N LEU A 124 5.96 -0.21 16.68
CA LEU A 124 4.66 -0.43 16.04
C LEU A 124 4.53 -1.82 15.41
N THR A 125 3.31 -2.31 15.33
CA THR A 125 2.95 -3.40 14.42
C THR A 125 2.91 -2.86 13.01
N VAL A 126 3.61 -3.51 12.07
CA VAL A 126 3.64 -3.09 10.66
C VAL A 126 2.87 -4.07 9.79
N SER A 127 1.91 -3.56 9.02
CA SER A 127 1.21 -4.34 7.99
C SER A 127 1.49 -3.81 6.59
N CYS A 128 1.59 -4.73 5.63
CA CYS A 128 1.81 -4.41 4.22
C CYS A 128 0.88 -5.22 3.32
N ASP A 129 0.15 -4.53 2.45
CA ASP A 129 -0.52 -5.15 1.30
C ASP A 129 0.47 -5.13 0.12
N ILE A 130 0.87 -6.31 -0.37
CA ILE A 130 1.85 -6.45 -1.48
C ILE A 130 1.36 -5.68 -2.70
N ASN A 131 0.10 -5.84 -3.08
CA ASN A 131 -0.66 -5.03 -4.04
C ASN A 131 0.14 -4.66 -5.30
N TYR A 132 0.80 -5.64 -5.90
CA TYR A 132 1.64 -5.43 -7.08
C TYR A 132 0.83 -4.87 -8.26
N ARG A 133 1.42 -3.95 -8.99
CA ARG A 133 0.81 -3.31 -10.17
C ARG A 133 1.82 -3.21 -11.31
N SER A 134 1.74 -4.12 -12.27
CA SER A 134 2.64 -4.17 -13.44
C SER A 134 2.66 -2.87 -14.27
N LYS A 135 1.57 -2.08 -14.23
CA LYS A 135 1.49 -0.76 -14.88
C LYS A 135 2.30 0.33 -14.20
N LEU A 136 2.77 0.12 -12.98
CA LEU A 136 3.56 1.11 -12.22
C LEU A 136 5.05 0.79 -12.26
N TRP A 137 5.42 -0.47 -12.11
CA TRP A 137 6.81 -0.93 -12.12
C TRP A 137 6.94 -2.39 -12.55
N SER A 138 8.14 -2.78 -12.99
CA SER A 138 8.41 -4.18 -13.32
C SER A 138 8.68 -5.02 -12.07
N ALA A 139 8.56 -6.34 -12.20
CA ALA A 139 8.86 -7.28 -11.11
C ALA A 139 10.33 -7.17 -10.64
N GLU A 140 11.27 -6.91 -11.57
CA GLU A 140 12.69 -6.72 -11.27
C GLU A 140 12.93 -5.48 -10.38
N LYS A 141 12.17 -4.39 -10.61
CA LYS A 141 12.20 -3.18 -9.76
C LYS A 141 11.48 -3.41 -8.43
N ALA A 142 10.35 -4.08 -8.45
CA ALA A 142 9.53 -4.33 -7.27
C ALA A 142 10.24 -5.21 -6.25
N ARG A 143 10.88 -6.29 -6.70
CA ARG A 143 11.47 -7.31 -5.84
C ARG A 143 12.44 -6.77 -4.79
N PRO A 144 13.51 -6.02 -5.13
CA PRO A 144 14.45 -5.54 -4.12
C PRO A 144 13.80 -4.60 -3.10
N VAL A 145 12.92 -3.71 -3.53
CA VAL A 145 12.25 -2.75 -2.67
C VAL A 145 11.26 -3.44 -1.73
N MET A 146 10.40 -4.30 -2.27
CA MET A 146 9.41 -5.02 -1.46
C MET A 146 10.08 -6.03 -0.53
N THR A 147 11.15 -6.70 -0.96
CA THR A 147 11.94 -7.58 -0.07
C THR A 147 12.53 -6.80 1.11
N GLU A 148 13.02 -5.58 0.89
CA GLU A 148 13.54 -4.75 1.98
C GLU A 148 12.42 -4.31 2.93
N ILE A 149 11.25 -3.89 2.42
CA ILE A 149 10.07 -3.53 3.22
C ILE A 149 9.62 -4.72 4.06
N MET A 150 9.53 -5.91 3.46
CA MET A 150 9.01 -7.11 4.11
C MET A 150 9.83 -7.58 5.31
N LYS A 151 11.10 -7.21 5.44
CA LYS A 151 11.91 -7.48 6.64
C LYS A 151 11.37 -6.83 7.91
N TYR A 152 10.51 -5.84 7.77
CA TYR A 152 9.94 -5.05 8.87
C TYR A 152 8.43 -5.29 9.04
N VAL A 153 7.84 -6.21 8.27
CA VAL A 153 6.39 -6.45 8.24
C VAL A 153 6.01 -7.58 9.20
N ASP A 154 5.09 -7.30 10.10
CA ASP A 154 4.49 -8.30 11.00
C ASP A 154 3.27 -8.98 10.35
N VAL A 155 2.49 -8.23 9.56
CA VAL A 155 1.26 -8.72 8.92
C VAL A 155 1.34 -8.46 7.41
N CYS A 156 1.43 -9.54 6.63
CA CYS A 156 1.45 -9.47 5.17
C CYS A 156 0.06 -9.75 4.61
N ILE A 157 -0.41 -8.88 3.73
CA ILE A 157 -1.67 -9.03 2.98
C ILE A 157 -1.33 -9.07 1.49
N GLY A 158 -2.03 -9.90 0.72
CA GLY A 158 -1.81 -9.98 -0.72
C GLY A 158 -2.67 -11.04 -1.39
N ASN A 159 -2.17 -11.58 -2.45
CA ASN A 159 -2.69 -12.76 -3.13
C ASN A 159 -1.52 -13.61 -3.64
N GLU A 160 -1.83 -14.80 -4.15
CA GLU A 160 -0.85 -15.75 -4.66
C GLU A 160 -0.06 -15.22 -5.86
N GLU A 161 -0.73 -14.46 -6.73
CA GLU A 161 -0.12 -13.86 -7.93
C GLU A 161 0.92 -12.80 -7.56
N ASP A 162 0.58 -11.93 -6.59
CA ASP A 162 1.52 -10.91 -6.08
C ASP A 162 2.77 -11.57 -5.46
N ALA A 163 2.60 -12.64 -4.67
CA ALA A 163 3.71 -13.35 -4.05
C ALA A 163 4.60 -14.05 -5.10
N GLU A 164 4.00 -14.66 -6.11
CA GLU A 164 4.75 -15.28 -7.21
C GLU A 164 5.53 -14.25 -8.02
N ILE A 165 4.88 -13.18 -8.47
CA ILE A 165 5.50 -12.18 -9.33
C ILE A 165 6.61 -11.44 -8.60
N VAL A 166 6.36 -10.98 -7.38
CA VAL A 166 7.31 -10.14 -6.63
C VAL A 166 8.41 -10.97 -6.00
N PHE A 167 8.09 -12.09 -5.36
CA PHE A 167 9.04 -12.86 -4.56
C PHE A 167 9.42 -14.21 -5.18
N GLY A 168 8.72 -14.65 -6.23
CA GLY A 168 8.93 -15.96 -6.84
C GLY A 168 8.33 -17.12 -6.02
N ILE A 169 7.46 -16.83 -5.06
CA ILE A 169 6.84 -17.81 -4.16
C ILE A 169 5.53 -18.30 -4.80
N LYS A 170 5.55 -19.53 -5.31
CA LYS A 170 4.41 -20.12 -6.03
C LYS A 170 3.40 -20.80 -5.10
N ALA A 171 2.12 -20.65 -5.41
CA ALA A 171 1.00 -21.30 -4.74
C ALA A 171 0.60 -22.66 -5.35
N GLY A 172 1.52 -23.37 -5.97
CA GLY A 172 1.24 -24.66 -6.63
C GLY A 172 0.64 -24.54 -8.03
N THR A 173 -0.27 -25.43 -8.41
CA THR A 173 -0.84 -25.56 -9.76
C THR A 173 -2.26 -24.99 -9.86
N THR A 174 -2.57 -23.95 -9.11
CA THR A 174 -3.89 -23.30 -9.15
C THR A 174 -4.21 -22.78 -10.55
N ASP A 175 -5.28 -23.26 -11.16
CA ASP A 175 -5.81 -22.75 -12.42
C ASP A 175 -7.15 -22.06 -12.14
N VAL A 176 -7.10 -20.77 -11.88
CA VAL A 176 -8.28 -19.94 -11.57
C VAL A 176 -9.29 -19.96 -12.72
N THR A 177 -8.83 -20.13 -13.97
CA THR A 177 -9.69 -20.16 -15.16
C THR A 177 -10.53 -21.43 -15.26
N LYS A 178 -10.10 -22.49 -14.59
CA LYS A 178 -10.82 -23.79 -14.51
C LYS A 178 -11.54 -24.00 -13.18
N GLY A 179 -11.54 -23.02 -12.28
CA GLY A 179 -12.16 -23.13 -10.96
C GLY A 179 -11.50 -24.18 -10.05
N GLN A 180 -10.26 -24.57 -10.34
CA GLN A 180 -9.49 -25.50 -9.52
C GLN A 180 -8.66 -24.72 -8.50
N LEU A 181 -9.11 -24.71 -7.24
CA LEU A 181 -8.38 -24.16 -6.12
C LEU A 181 -7.47 -25.24 -5.51
N ASP A 182 -6.17 -25.02 -5.60
CA ASP A 182 -5.17 -25.82 -4.88
C ASP A 182 -4.99 -25.26 -3.46
N THR A 183 -5.89 -25.64 -2.56
CA THR A 183 -5.89 -25.18 -1.16
C THR A 183 -4.57 -25.46 -0.44
N ASP A 184 -3.92 -26.59 -0.74
CA ASP A 184 -2.66 -26.96 -0.09
C ASP A 184 -1.49 -26.15 -0.69
N GLY A 185 -1.53 -25.83 -1.98
CA GLY A 185 -0.61 -24.90 -2.62
C GLY A 185 -0.71 -23.50 -2.02
N TYR A 186 -1.93 -23.00 -1.78
CA TYR A 186 -2.15 -21.72 -1.06
C TYR A 186 -1.55 -21.73 0.34
N LYS A 187 -1.85 -22.75 1.14
CA LYS A 187 -1.29 -22.88 2.50
C LYS A 187 0.23 -22.88 2.48
N LYS A 188 0.83 -23.63 1.56
CA LYS A 188 2.29 -23.71 1.40
C LYS A 188 2.89 -22.35 1.02
N SER A 189 2.25 -21.61 0.10
CA SER A 189 2.69 -20.26 -0.27
C SER A 189 2.63 -19.29 0.90
N LEU A 190 1.51 -19.26 1.65
CA LEU A 190 1.34 -18.46 2.87
C LEU A 190 2.44 -18.76 3.90
N GLN A 191 2.69 -20.05 4.16
CA GLN A 191 3.73 -20.50 5.08
C GLN A 191 5.12 -20.09 4.59
N THR A 192 5.41 -20.25 3.30
CA THR A 192 6.70 -19.84 2.73
C THR A 192 6.93 -18.33 2.86
N VAL A 193 5.91 -17.49 2.65
CA VAL A 193 6.01 -16.04 2.87
C VAL A 193 6.28 -15.75 4.35
N ALA A 194 5.54 -16.36 5.26
CA ALA A 194 5.72 -16.18 6.69
C ALA A 194 7.14 -16.55 7.14
N GLU A 195 7.65 -17.70 6.71
CA GLU A 195 9.00 -18.18 7.05
C GLU A 195 10.11 -17.34 6.40
N THR A 196 9.92 -16.92 5.15
CA THR A 196 10.94 -16.12 4.41
C THR A 196 11.14 -14.75 5.02
N PHE A 197 10.06 -14.10 5.45
CA PHE A 197 10.09 -12.71 5.93
C PHE A 197 9.89 -12.56 7.44
N GLY A 198 9.57 -13.64 8.15
CA GLY A 198 9.31 -13.59 9.59
C GLY A 198 7.96 -12.94 9.95
N CYS A 199 7.01 -12.91 9.01
CA CYS A 199 5.69 -12.36 9.28
C CYS A 199 4.92 -13.23 10.29
N LYS A 200 4.29 -12.57 11.28
CA LYS A 200 3.43 -13.25 12.27
C LYS A 200 2.12 -13.71 11.66
N ILE A 201 1.60 -12.94 10.71
CA ILE A 201 0.34 -13.21 10.02
C ILE A 201 0.54 -12.98 8.52
N VAL A 202 0.04 -13.92 7.72
CA VAL A 202 -0.05 -13.75 6.26
C VAL A 202 -1.49 -14.06 5.84
N ALA A 203 -2.11 -13.13 5.10
CA ALA A 203 -3.48 -13.25 4.63
C ALA A 203 -3.57 -13.05 3.11
N TYR A 204 -4.15 -14.00 2.39
CA TYR A 204 -4.40 -13.88 0.96
C TYR A 204 -5.89 -13.74 0.66
N SER A 205 -6.20 -12.80 -0.23
CA SER A 205 -7.49 -12.79 -0.91
C SER A 205 -7.49 -13.88 -1.98
N GLN A 206 -8.41 -14.82 -1.88
CA GLN A 206 -8.64 -15.83 -2.93
C GLN A 206 -9.54 -15.22 -4.01
N ARG A 207 -9.21 -15.48 -5.27
CA ARG A 207 -10.00 -15.05 -6.44
C ARG A 207 -10.76 -16.22 -7.04
#